data_ccffc90899ce8b0484856297ed1a9650
#
_entry.id   ccffc90899ce8b0484856297ed1a9650
#
_cell.length_a   1.000
_cell.length_b   1.000
_cell.length_c   1.000
_cell.angle_alpha   90.00
_cell.angle_beta   90.00
_cell.angle_gamma   90.00
#
_symmetry.space_group_name_H-M   'P 1'
#
loop_
_entity.id
_entity.type
_entity.pdbx_description
1 polymer ?
#
loop_
_entity_poly.entity_id
_entity_poly.type
_entity_poly.pdbx_seq_one_letter_code
_entity_poly.pdbx_strand_id
1 'polypeptide(L)'
;MSKALFARRLAAAGLAPLALAAGLMVAGSARAANFDFLAAPEIELNRVYRLDKLTGEIGACQYGDKEGTIGVTLCYPPGEGAKGQPPSTYALVASRHEREGGVFRVDVRTGVMSICYVLKAEVVCTPPAK
;
A
#
# COMPACT_ATOMS: atom_id res chain seq x y z
N MET A 1 -55.75 37.27 -67.12
CA MET A 1 -54.60 36.44 -67.52
C MET A 1 -53.47 36.66 -66.53
N SER A 2 -53.28 35.80 -65.53
CA SER A 2 -52.16 35.88 -64.61
C SER A 2 -51.91 34.48 -64.08
N LYS A 3 -50.78 33.91 -64.39
CA LYS A 3 -50.33 32.60 -63.97
C LYS A 3 -49.71 32.73 -62.60
N ALA A 4 -50.27 32.04 -61.60
CA ALA A 4 -49.74 31.87 -60.31
C ALA A 4 -48.61 30.83 -60.30
N LEU A 5 -47.39 31.20 -59.95
CA LEU A 5 -46.29 30.25 -59.68
C LEU A 5 -46.39 29.75 -58.25
N PHE A 6 -46.60 28.46 -58.09
CA PHE A 6 -46.51 27.76 -56.82
C PHE A 6 -45.01 27.50 -56.45
N ALA A 7 -44.49 28.23 -55.51
CA ALA A 7 -43.17 27.92 -54.97
C ALA A 7 -43.30 26.84 -53.83
N ARG A 8 -42.86 25.63 -54.12
CA ARG A 8 -42.72 24.57 -53.11
C ARG A 8 -41.48 24.89 -52.24
N ARG A 9 -41.71 25.16 -50.97
CA ARG A 9 -40.67 25.18 -49.98
C ARG A 9 -40.33 23.75 -49.54
N LEU A 10 -39.15 23.27 -49.88
CA LEU A 10 -38.57 22.06 -49.33
C LEU A 10 -38.07 22.35 -47.91
N ALA A 11 -38.67 21.71 -46.94
CA ALA A 11 -38.15 21.71 -45.57
C ALA A 11 -36.96 20.77 -45.50
N ALA A 12 -35.78 21.35 -45.28
CA ALA A 12 -34.58 20.58 -44.97
C ALA A 12 -34.66 20.12 -43.52
N ALA A 13 -34.83 18.82 -43.30
CA ALA A 13 -34.70 18.19 -42.00
C ALA A 13 -33.23 18.14 -41.62
N GLY A 14 -32.82 18.99 -40.67
CA GLY A 14 -31.49 18.96 -40.09
C GLY A 14 -31.34 17.73 -39.19
N LEU A 15 -30.52 16.78 -39.60
CA LEU A 15 -30.00 15.74 -38.73
C LEU A 15 -28.94 16.33 -37.80
N ALA A 16 -29.26 16.48 -36.53
CA ALA A 16 -28.31 16.81 -35.50
C ALA A 16 -27.45 15.57 -35.22
N PRO A 17 -26.12 15.67 -35.23
CA PRO A 17 -25.28 14.56 -34.80
C PRO A 17 -25.34 14.41 -33.27
N LEU A 18 -25.83 13.25 -32.79
CA LEU A 18 -25.65 12.81 -31.42
C LEU A 18 -24.14 12.61 -31.20
N ALA A 19 -23.51 13.53 -30.51
CA ALA A 19 -22.16 13.33 -29.97
C ALA A 19 -22.25 12.35 -28.81
N LEU A 20 -21.91 11.08 -29.02
CA LEU A 20 -21.61 10.13 -27.95
C LEU A 20 -20.35 10.60 -27.24
N ALA A 21 -20.49 11.24 -26.10
CA ALA A 21 -19.40 11.45 -25.16
C ALA A 21 -19.03 10.10 -24.54
N ALA A 22 -18.07 9.39 -25.12
CA ALA A 22 -17.44 8.23 -24.49
C ALA A 22 -16.64 8.73 -23.28
N GLY A 23 -17.25 8.70 -22.09
CA GLY A 23 -16.56 8.91 -20.84
C GLY A 23 -15.53 7.79 -20.65
N LEU A 24 -14.23 8.09 -20.79
CA LEU A 24 -13.18 7.20 -20.34
C LEU A 24 -13.29 7.09 -18.82
N MET A 25 -13.92 6.01 -18.34
CA MET A 25 -13.76 5.60 -16.96
C MET A 25 -12.32 5.10 -16.81
N VAL A 26 -11.47 5.93 -16.23
CA VAL A 26 -10.17 5.49 -15.72
C VAL A 26 -10.48 4.58 -14.54
N ALA A 27 -10.56 3.28 -14.79
CA ALA A 27 -10.59 2.28 -13.75
C ALA A 27 -9.25 2.36 -13.03
N GLY A 28 -9.21 3.07 -11.91
CA GLY A 28 -8.08 3.05 -11.01
C GLY A 28 -7.89 1.59 -10.56
N SER A 29 -6.83 0.94 -11.03
CA SER A 29 -6.47 -0.39 -10.55
C SER A 29 -6.22 -0.28 -9.05
N ALA A 30 -7.14 -0.79 -8.22
CA ALA A 30 -6.90 -1.01 -6.81
C ALA A 30 -5.72 -1.98 -6.72
N ARG A 31 -4.55 -1.44 -6.39
CA ARG A 31 -3.37 -2.28 -6.14
C ARG A 31 -3.68 -3.08 -4.89
N ALA A 32 -3.77 -4.39 -5.02
CA ALA A 32 -3.85 -5.29 -3.89
C ALA A 32 -2.61 -5.07 -3.01
N ALA A 33 -2.84 -4.77 -1.73
CA ALA A 33 -1.76 -4.68 -0.76
C ALA A 33 -1.04 -6.03 -0.75
N ASN A 34 0.26 -6.00 -1.04
CA ASN A 34 1.08 -7.20 -1.06
C ASN A 34 2.01 -7.15 0.15
N PHE A 35 1.62 -7.83 1.21
CA PHE A 35 2.36 -7.88 2.45
C PHE A 35 3.28 -9.07 2.52
N ASP A 36 4.41 -8.88 3.18
CA ASP A 36 5.30 -9.91 3.66
C ASP A 36 5.23 -9.98 5.19
N PHE A 37 5.41 -11.17 5.75
CA PHE A 37 5.35 -11.40 7.18
C PHE A 37 6.55 -12.22 7.64
N LEU A 38 7.16 -11.79 8.74
CA LEU A 38 8.33 -12.48 9.30
C LEU A 38 8.33 -12.40 10.82
N ALA A 39 8.51 -13.54 11.46
CA ALA A 39 8.71 -13.57 12.90
C ALA A 39 10.04 -12.94 13.30
N ALA A 40 10.06 -12.29 14.47
CA ALA A 40 11.31 -11.87 15.09
C ALA A 40 12.21 -13.10 15.32
N PRO A 41 13.55 -12.96 15.12
CA PRO A 41 14.46 -14.09 15.36
C PRO A 41 14.60 -14.47 16.85
N GLU A 42 14.22 -13.57 17.76
CA GLU A 42 14.24 -13.85 19.19
C GLU A 42 13.23 -14.94 19.54
N ILE A 43 13.75 -16.07 20.05
CA ILE A 43 12.99 -17.31 20.27
C ILE A 43 11.93 -17.21 21.37
N GLU A 44 12.08 -16.26 22.29
CA GLU A 44 11.14 -16.05 23.39
C GLU A 44 10.11 -14.94 23.09
N LEU A 45 10.21 -14.33 21.91
CA LEU A 45 9.38 -13.21 21.49
C LEU A 45 8.38 -13.64 20.41
N ASN A 46 7.09 -13.68 20.75
CA ASN A 46 6.03 -14.04 19.81
C ASN A 46 5.61 -12.89 18.90
N ARG A 47 6.56 -12.14 18.36
CA ARG A 47 6.32 -10.99 17.50
C ARG A 47 6.44 -11.35 16.04
N VAL A 48 5.47 -10.85 15.22
CA VAL A 48 5.49 -10.96 13.77
C VAL A 48 5.48 -9.56 13.18
N TYR A 49 6.43 -9.29 12.30
CA TYR A 49 6.50 -8.07 11.50
C TYR A 49 5.69 -8.23 10.23
N ARG A 50 5.05 -7.14 9.81
CA ARG A 50 4.32 -7.02 8.56
C ARG A 50 4.93 -5.90 7.73
N LEU A 51 5.29 -6.18 6.50
CA LEU A 51 5.87 -5.25 5.55
C LEU A 51 4.95 -5.06 4.36
N ASP A 52 4.70 -3.83 3.96
CA ASP A 52 4.19 -3.52 2.63
C ASP A 52 5.34 -3.61 1.62
N LYS A 53 5.28 -4.58 0.71
CA LYS A 53 6.36 -4.88 -0.26
C LYS A 53 6.58 -3.78 -1.29
N LEU A 54 5.65 -2.87 -1.46
CA LEU A 54 5.77 -1.75 -2.40
C LEU A 54 6.31 -0.50 -1.74
N THR A 55 5.79 -0.16 -0.56
CA THR A 55 6.13 1.10 0.13
C THR A 55 7.20 0.93 1.19
N GLY A 56 7.49 -0.31 1.60
CA GLY A 56 8.44 -0.56 2.68
C GLY A 56 7.91 -0.17 4.07
N GLU A 57 6.63 0.19 4.19
CA GLU A 57 6.02 0.45 5.49
C GLU A 57 6.01 -0.83 6.33
N ILE A 58 6.42 -0.72 7.59
CA ILE A 58 6.54 -1.87 8.47
C ILE A 58 5.87 -1.61 9.82
N GLY A 59 5.01 -2.54 10.22
CA GLY A 59 4.41 -2.65 11.54
C GLY A 59 4.70 -4.01 12.16
N ALA A 60 4.26 -4.22 13.38
CA ALA A 60 4.41 -5.51 14.06
C ALA A 60 3.23 -5.79 14.98
N CYS A 61 2.93 -7.05 15.20
CA CYS A 61 1.97 -7.47 16.21
C CYS A 61 2.53 -8.64 17.02
N GLN A 62 2.06 -8.77 18.24
CA GLN A 62 2.37 -9.88 19.13
C GLN A 62 1.20 -10.23 20.02
N TYR A 63 1.24 -11.41 20.63
CA TYR A 63 0.31 -11.76 21.69
C TYR A 63 0.57 -10.89 22.93
N GLY A 64 -0.48 -10.38 23.52
CA GLY A 64 -0.47 -9.69 24.79
C GLY A 64 -1.33 -10.45 25.79
N ASP A 65 -0.74 -10.84 26.94
CA ASP A 65 -1.51 -11.41 28.03
C ASP A 65 -2.38 -10.34 28.70
N LYS A 66 -3.60 -10.74 29.03
CA LYS A 66 -4.54 -9.94 29.78
C LYS A 66 -5.27 -10.83 30.76
N GLU A 67 -4.93 -10.68 32.03
CA GLU A 67 -5.47 -11.51 33.12
C GLU A 67 -6.99 -11.69 33.04
N GLY A 68 -7.45 -12.93 33.20
CA GLY A 68 -8.86 -13.28 33.16
C GLY A 68 -9.52 -13.26 31.79
N THR A 69 -8.73 -13.16 30.72
CA THR A 69 -9.21 -13.17 29.32
C THR A 69 -8.42 -14.13 28.44
N ILE A 70 -8.83 -14.27 27.16
CA ILE A 70 -8.06 -15.03 26.17
C ILE A 70 -6.80 -14.29 25.69
N GLY A 71 -6.52 -13.06 26.20
CA GLY A 71 -5.46 -12.20 25.75
C GLY A 71 -5.89 -11.27 24.62
N VAL A 72 -4.94 -10.54 24.09
CA VAL A 72 -5.14 -9.56 23.01
C VAL A 72 -4.04 -9.66 21.96
N THR A 73 -4.31 -9.20 20.74
CA THR A 73 -3.27 -8.94 19.76
C THR A 73 -2.82 -7.49 19.91
N LEU A 74 -1.60 -7.30 20.41
CA LEU A 74 -0.95 -5.98 20.53
C LEU A 74 -0.27 -5.67 19.22
N CYS A 75 -0.66 -4.57 18.57
CA CYS A 75 -0.05 -4.13 17.33
C CYS A 75 0.68 -2.79 17.53
N TYR A 76 1.84 -2.69 16.93
CA TYR A 76 2.73 -1.54 16.95
C TYR A 76 2.72 -0.88 15.56
N PRO A 77 2.24 0.38 15.46
CA PRO A 77 2.18 1.09 14.20
C PRO A 77 3.58 1.50 13.72
N PRO A 78 3.72 1.88 12.44
CA PRO A 78 4.94 2.46 11.91
C PRO A 78 5.28 3.78 12.58
N GLY A 79 6.46 3.86 13.21
CA GLY A 79 7.06 5.06 13.78
C GLY A 79 8.19 5.62 12.92
N GLU A 80 9.21 6.18 13.55
CA GLU A 80 10.36 6.79 12.87
C GLU A 80 11.10 5.78 11.98
N GLY A 81 11.33 6.15 10.72
CA GLY A 81 12.01 5.31 9.73
C GLY A 81 11.20 4.11 9.22
N ALA A 82 10.09 3.72 9.90
CA ALA A 82 9.27 2.57 9.54
C ALA A 82 8.06 2.91 8.66
N LYS A 83 7.76 4.19 8.50
CA LYS A 83 6.68 4.66 7.61
C LYS A 83 7.02 4.38 6.14
N GLY A 84 6.02 4.54 5.28
CA GLY A 84 6.18 4.33 3.84
C GLY A 84 7.37 5.10 3.25
N GLN A 85 8.13 4.41 2.44
CA GLN A 85 9.29 4.90 1.69
C GLN A 85 8.90 5.10 0.22
N PRO A 86 9.75 5.72 -0.61
CA PRO A 86 9.51 5.76 -2.05
C PRO A 86 9.26 4.35 -2.61
N PRO A 87 8.30 4.18 -3.53
CA PRO A 87 7.96 2.87 -4.08
C PRO A 87 9.17 2.13 -4.64
N SER A 88 9.36 0.90 -4.18
CA SER A 88 10.44 0.00 -4.62
C SER A 88 9.97 -1.46 -4.50
N THR A 89 10.90 -2.37 -4.28
CA THR A 89 10.63 -3.76 -3.93
C THR A 89 11.30 -4.05 -2.59
N TYR A 90 10.49 -4.16 -1.56
CA TYR A 90 10.98 -4.38 -0.20
C TYR A 90 10.77 -5.83 0.23
N ALA A 91 11.65 -6.31 1.11
CA ALA A 91 11.59 -7.63 1.72
C ALA A 91 12.00 -7.56 3.19
N LEU A 92 11.60 -8.55 3.98
CA LEU A 92 12.05 -8.77 5.34
C LEU A 92 13.09 -9.88 5.38
N VAL A 93 14.10 -9.68 6.23
CA VAL A 93 15.13 -10.69 6.52
C VAL A 93 15.36 -10.75 8.03
N ALA A 94 15.27 -11.95 8.60
CA ALA A 94 15.66 -12.19 9.98
C ALA A 94 17.14 -12.53 10.05
N SER A 95 17.85 -12.00 11.06
CA SER A 95 19.19 -12.49 11.39
C SER A 95 19.10 -13.84 12.08
N ARG A 96 20.25 -14.51 12.26
CA ARG A 96 20.32 -15.74 13.07
C ARG A 96 20.59 -15.44 14.56
N HIS A 97 20.55 -14.19 14.96
CA HIS A 97 20.80 -13.83 16.35
C HIS A 97 19.54 -14.03 17.18
N GLU A 98 19.51 -15.09 17.97
CA GLU A 98 18.33 -15.56 18.74
C GLU A 98 17.88 -14.60 19.84
N ARG A 99 18.58 -13.50 20.06
CA ARG A 99 18.22 -12.40 20.99
C ARG A 99 17.81 -11.12 20.26
N GLU A 100 17.75 -11.15 18.93
CA GLU A 100 17.37 -9.99 18.15
C GLU A 100 15.83 -9.92 18.03
N GLY A 101 15.25 -8.91 18.64
CA GLY A 101 13.81 -8.66 18.56
C GLY A 101 13.36 -7.95 17.29
N GLY A 102 14.31 -7.49 16.47
CA GLY A 102 14.07 -6.79 15.22
C GLY A 102 14.34 -7.63 13.98
N VAL A 103 13.95 -7.10 12.84
CA VAL A 103 14.16 -7.68 11.52
C VAL A 103 14.74 -6.64 10.57
N PHE A 104 15.45 -7.08 9.54
CA PHE A 104 15.94 -6.18 8.51
C PHE A 104 14.87 -5.95 7.45
N ARG A 105 14.62 -4.67 7.14
CA ARG A 105 13.95 -4.27 5.91
C ARG A 105 15.00 -4.03 4.84
N VAL A 106 14.84 -4.67 3.70
CA VAL A 106 15.76 -4.59 2.57
C VAL A 106 15.04 -4.00 1.37
N ASP A 107 15.60 -2.96 0.77
CA ASP A 107 15.24 -2.57 -0.58
C ASP A 107 16.01 -3.46 -1.56
N VAL A 108 15.32 -4.39 -2.17
CA VAL A 108 15.92 -5.41 -3.06
C VAL A 108 16.53 -4.81 -4.32
N ARG A 109 16.05 -3.64 -4.75
CA ARG A 109 16.54 -2.98 -5.96
C ARG A 109 17.81 -2.19 -5.73
N THR A 110 17.96 -1.59 -4.55
CA THR A 110 19.10 -0.73 -4.21
C THR A 110 20.11 -1.41 -3.28
N GLY A 111 19.68 -2.48 -2.59
CA GLY A 111 20.48 -3.15 -1.58
C GLY A 111 20.55 -2.41 -0.24
N VAL A 112 19.81 -1.31 -0.08
CA VAL A 112 19.77 -0.56 1.19
C VAL A 112 19.03 -1.38 2.24
N MET A 113 19.62 -1.48 3.43
CA MET A 113 19.07 -2.21 4.57
C MET A 113 18.91 -1.31 5.78
N SER A 114 17.86 -1.56 6.56
CA SER A 114 17.59 -0.93 7.85
C SER A 114 17.16 -2.00 8.82
N ILE A 115 17.65 -1.96 10.07
CA ILE A 115 17.11 -2.79 11.14
C ILE A 115 15.85 -2.12 11.70
N CYS A 116 14.76 -2.86 11.82
CA CYS A 116 13.48 -2.40 12.33
C CYS A 116 13.11 -3.19 13.59
N TYR A 117 12.71 -2.49 14.64
CA TYR A 117 12.37 -3.08 15.93
C TYR A 117 11.31 -2.24 16.65
N VAL A 118 10.70 -2.77 17.70
CA VAL A 118 9.72 -2.03 18.49
C VAL A 118 10.42 -1.20 19.55
N LEU A 119 10.14 0.09 19.54
CA LEU A 119 10.59 1.07 20.54
C LEU A 119 9.41 1.95 20.96
N LYS A 120 9.15 2.06 22.25
CA LYS A 120 8.07 2.90 22.81
C LYS A 120 6.70 2.69 22.13
N ALA A 121 6.33 1.44 21.94
CA ALA A 121 5.05 1.01 21.33
C ALA A 121 4.87 1.39 19.84
N GLU A 122 5.94 1.65 19.11
CA GLU A 122 5.97 1.83 17.67
C GLU A 122 7.08 0.98 17.05
N VAL A 123 6.94 0.62 15.78
CA VAL A 123 8.07 0.08 15.02
C VAL A 123 8.92 1.24 14.53
N VAL A 124 10.22 1.19 14.79
CA VAL A 124 11.18 2.15 14.26
C VAL A 124 12.22 1.43 13.40
N CYS A 125 12.75 2.11 12.39
CA CYS A 125 13.84 1.59 11.56
C CYS A 125 15.02 2.53 11.59
N THR A 126 16.23 1.98 11.79
CA THR A 126 17.45 2.77 11.77
C THR A 126 17.72 3.32 10.37
N PRO A 127 18.27 4.54 10.26
CA PRO A 127 18.79 5.00 8.98
C PRO A 127 20.01 4.16 8.58
N PRO A 128 20.22 3.88 7.28
CA PRO A 128 21.46 3.26 6.82
C PRO A 128 22.66 4.13 7.18
N ALA A 129 23.78 3.51 7.56
CA ALA A 129 25.03 4.21 7.74
C ALA A 129 25.50 4.83 6.41
N LYS A 130 26.07 6.01 6.48
CA LYS A 130 26.66 6.70 5.32
C LYS A 130 28.06 6.20 5.08
#